data_f94b51761a783df4330ced57ef380a42
#
_entry.id   f94b51761a783df4330ced57ef380a42
#
_cell.length_a   1.000
_cell.length_b   1.000
_cell.length_c   1.000
_cell.angle_alpha   90.00
_cell.angle_beta   90.00
_cell.angle_gamma   90.00
#
_symmetry.space_group_name_H-M   'P 1'
#
loop_
_entity.id
_entity.type
_entity.pdbx_description
1 polymer ?
#
loop_
_entity_poly.entity_id
_entity_poly.type
_entity_poly.pdbx_seq_one_letter_code
_entity_poly.pdbx_strand_id
1 'polypeptide(L)'
;GQKLNTFSIGMPGSVDLEYAQIVADFLGTQHHQIKISEKDFLDAIETVIYNIESYDTTTVRASVGNYLVSKYISENTDCKVIFNGDGSDEVCCGYVYLKHAPSLEELQSESERLVKELHYFDVLRSDRSISSNGLEARTPFLDKAFVKYYLSIPAEMKKFDGERRLEKYLLRKAFDSQGLLPDEVLWRRKCAFSDG
;
A
#
# COMPACT_ATOMS: atom_id res chain seq x y z
N GLY A 1 8.28 15.57 -21.20
CA GLY A 1 7.19 15.59 -20.22
C GLY A 1 7.72 15.89 -18.83
N GLN A 2 6.89 16.31 -17.93
CA GLN A 2 7.26 16.53 -16.52
C GLN A 2 7.56 15.17 -15.86
N LYS A 3 8.66 15.08 -15.12
CA LYS A 3 8.96 13.88 -14.33
C LYS A 3 7.97 13.74 -13.18
N LEU A 4 7.53 12.53 -12.92
CA LEU A 4 6.71 12.24 -11.75
C LEU A 4 7.56 12.33 -10.48
N ASN A 5 7.01 12.94 -9.43
CA ASN A 5 7.56 12.83 -8.09
C ASN A 5 7.10 11.52 -7.46
N THR A 6 8.02 10.79 -6.84
CA THR A 6 7.72 9.59 -6.06
C THR A 6 8.36 9.70 -4.69
N PHE A 7 7.72 9.10 -3.69
CA PHE A 7 8.11 9.26 -2.29
C PHE A 7 8.16 7.90 -1.61
N SER A 8 9.18 7.69 -0.81
CA SER A 8 9.26 6.56 0.11
C SER A 8 9.75 7.02 1.47
N ILE A 9 9.37 6.30 2.51
CA ILE A 9 9.77 6.58 3.89
C ILE A 9 10.16 5.29 4.58
N GLY A 10 11.17 5.35 5.43
CA GLY A 10 11.62 4.21 6.22
C GLY A 10 12.83 4.55 7.09
N MET A 11 13.20 3.62 7.95
CA MET A 11 14.44 3.74 8.72
C MET A 11 15.65 3.41 7.83
N PRO A 12 16.86 3.88 8.18
CA PRO A 12 18.07 3.50 7.47
C PRO A 12 18.24 1.98 7.40
N GLY A 13 18.43 1.44 6.21
CA GLY A 13 18.54 0.00 5.97
C GLY A 13 17.20 -0.72 5.73
N SER A 14 16.09 0.00 5.69
CA SER A 14 14.79 -0.56 5.31
C SER A 14 14.83 -1.09 3.88
N VAL A 15 14.41 -2.33 3.74
CA VAL A 15 14.30 -3.02 2.43
C VAL A 15 13.30 -2.31 1.51
N ASP A 16 12.27 -1.68 2.05
CA ASP A 16 11.27 -0.95 1.27
C ASP A 16 11.87 0.29 0.60
N LEU A 17 12.83 0.98 1.25
CA LEU A 17 13.54 2.10 0.63
C LEU A 17 14.39 1.64 -0.56
N GLU A 18 15.02 0.46 -0.47
CA GLU A 18 15.82 -0.10 -1.57
C GLU A 18 14.94 -0.44 -2.78
N TYR A 19 13.84 -1.15 -2.56
CA TYR A 19 12.91 -1.49 -3.64
C TYR A 19 12.21 -0.27 -4.23
N ALA A 20 11.90 0.74 -3.43
CA ALA A 20 11.35 2.00 -3.93
C ALA A 20 12.35 2.71 -4.85
N GLN A 21 13.64 2.68 -4.52
CA GLN A 21 14.70 3.25 -5.37
C GLN A 21 14.81 2.49 -6.70
N ILE A 22 14.81 1.15 -6.68
CA ILE A 22 14.84 0.32 -7.90
C ILE A 22 13.68 0.69 -8.84
N VAL A 23 12.48 0.84 -8.30
CA VAL A 23 11.30 1.24 -9.11
C VAL A 23 11.47 2.66 -9.64
N ALA A 24 11.93 3.58 -8.81
CA ALA A 24 12.13 4.97 -9.19
C ALA A 24 13.15 5.13 -10.33
N ASP A 25 14.25 4.39 -10.25
CA ASP A 25 15.30 4.38 -11.28
C ASP A 25 14.76 3.78 -12.59
N PHE A 26 14.03 2.68 -12.49
CA PHE A 26 13.41 2.03 -13.65
C PHE A 26 12.42 2.94 -14.37
N LEU A 27 11.58 3.65 -13.62
CA LEU A 27 10.58 4.56 -14.17
C LEU A 27 11.13 5.95 -14.51
N GLY A 28 12.37 6.27 -14.10
CA GLY A 28 13.00 7.57 -14.30
C GLY A 28 12.30 8.71 -13.57
N THR A 29 11.75 8.44 -12.38
CA THR A 29 11.03 9.43 -11.56
C THR A 29 11.98 10.37 -10.81
N GLN A 30 11.46 11.47 -10.30
CA GLN A 30 12.15 12.27 -9.28
C GLN A 30 11.78 11.67 -7.91
N HIS A 31 12.69 10.85 -7.38
CA HIS A 31 12.44 10.10 -6.14
C HIS A 31 12.93 10.85 -4.91
N HIS A 32 12.06 10.93 -3.90
CA HIS A 32 12.34 11.49 -2.59
C HIS A 32 12.33 10.37 -1.56
N GLN A 33 13.51 10.03 -1.06
CA GLN A 33 13.66 9.01 -0.03
C GLN A 33 13.76 9.68 1.34
N ILE A 34 12.71 9.53 2.16
CA ILE A 34 12.61 10.12 3.50
C ILE A 34 13.14 9.10 4.52
N LYS A 35 14.28 9.40 5.12
CA LYS A 35 14.87 8.57 6.16
C LYS A 35 14.53 9.16 7.53
N ILE A 36 13.87 8.35 8.35
CA ILE A 36 13.46 8.71 9.70
C ILE A 36 14.21 7.87 10.72
N SER A 37 14.47 8.42 11.89
CA SER A 37 15.00 7.69 13.04
C SER A 37 13.86 7.07 13.86
N GLU A 38 14.19 6.14 14.74
CA GLU A 38 13.25 5.62 15.74
C GLU A 38 12.67 6.75 16.59
N LYS A 39 13.50 7.76 16.93
CA LYS A 39 13.04 8.93 17.68
C LYS A 39 11.99 9.73 16.91
N ASP A 40 12.19 9.98 15.61
CA ASP A 40 11.20 10.70 14.78
C ASP A 40 9.87 9.95 14.74
N PHE A 41 9.93 8.61 14.66
CA PHE A 41 8.75 7.76 14.68
C PHE A 41 8.01 7.88 16.01
N LEU A 42 8.71 7.77 17.13
CA LEU A 42 8.11 7.84 18.47
C LEU A 42 7.56 9.24 18.79
N ASP A 43 8.28 10.29 18.43
CA ASP A 43 7.86 11.68 18.66
C ASP A 43 6.58 12.03 17.85
N ALA A 44 6.31 11.35 16.75
CA ALA A 44 5.12 11.59 15.94
C ALA A 44 3.83 10.94 16.49
N ILE A 45 3.94 9.97 17.40
CA ILE A 45 2.81 9.13 17.84
C ILE A 45 1.65 9.98 18.38
N GLU A 46 1.89 10.92 19.28
CA GLU A 46 0.85 11.75 19.88
C GLU A 46 0.13 12.60 18.83
N THR A 47 0.89 13.22 17.93
CA THR A 47 0.34 14.00 16.81
C THR A 47 -0.49 13.13 15.87
N VAL A 48 -0.03 11.91 15.60
CA VAL A 48 -0.75 10.95 14.75
C VAL A 48 -2.07 10.54 15.41
N ILE A 49 -2.06 10.17 16.69
CA ILE A 49 -3.28 9.84 17.44
C ILE A 49 -4.32 10.96 17.32
N TYR A 50 -3.88 12.20 17.52
CA TYR A 50 -4.75 13.38 17.41
C TYR A 50 -5.36 13.52 16.00
N ASN A 51 -4.53 13.40 14.96
CA ASN A 51 -4.96 13.62 13.58
C ASN A 51 -5.83 12.48 13.02
N ILE A 52 -5.52 11.23 13.38
CA ILE A 52 -6.32 10.08 12.91
C ILE A 52 -7.55 9.80 13.79
N GLU A 53 -7.67 10.48 14.93
CA GLU A 53 -8.75 10.31 15.91
C GLU A 53 -8.92 8.85 16.35
N SER A 54 -7.82 8.13 16.54
CA SER A 54 -7.77 6.75 17.00
C SER A 54 -6.53 6.50 17.85
N TYR A 55 -6.65 5.67 18.87
CA TYR A 55 -5.53 5.18 19.68
C TYR A 55 -5.41 3.65 19.63
N ASP A 56 -6.07 3.01 18.66
CA ASP A 56 -5.84 1.59 18.39
C ASP A 56 -4.39 1.38 17.97
N THR A 57 -3.70 0.43 18.62
CA THR A 57 -2.26 0.23 18.46
C THR A 57 -1.87 -0.07 17.01
N THR A 58 -2.63 -0.91 16.32
CA THR A 58 -2.35 -1.30 14.94
C THR A 58 -2.55 -0.12 13.99
N THR A 59 -3.64 0.62 14.20
CA THR A 59 -3.97 1.81 13.41
C THR A 59 -2.91 2.88 13.58
N VAL A 60 -2.51 3.20 14.82
CA VAL A 60 -1.48 4.22 15.10
C VAL A 60 -0.14 3.83 14.50
N ARG A 61 0.34 2.60 14.75
CA ARG A 61 1.62 2.11 14.24
C ARG A 61 1.72 2.25 12.72
N ALA A 62 0.69 1.84 12.00
CA ALA A 62 0.68 1.92 10.55
C ALA A 62 0.47 3.35 10.02
N SER A 63 -0.15 4.24 10.80
CA SER A 63 -0.41 5.62 10.41
C SER A 63 0.82 6.53 10.52
N VAL A 64 1.79 6.23 11.39
CA VAL A 64 2.95 7.10 11.59
C VAL A 64 3.73 7.31 10.29
N GLY A 65 4.05 6.25 9.57
CA GLY A 65 4.74 6.35 8.28
C GLY A 65 3.91 7.13 7.24
N ASN A 66 2.61 6.83 7.13
CA ASN A 66 1.71 7.54 6.22
C ASN A 66 1.63 9.04 6.54
N TYR A 67 1.55 9.40 7.82
CA TYR A 67 1.52 10.78 8.27
C TYR A 67 2.82 11.52 7.95
N LEU A 68 3.97 10.92 8.30
CA LEU A 68 5.27 11.57 8.13
C LEU A 68 5.64 11.77 6.65
N VAL A 69 5.34 10.80 5.78
CA VAL A 69 5.56 10.98 4.33
C VAL A 69 4.63 12.05 3.77
N SER A 70 3.37 12.09 4.20
CA SER A 70 2.41 13.10 3.77
C SER A 70 2.80 14.51 4.24
N LYS A 71 3.27 14.63 5.47
CA LYS A 71 3.82 15.86 6.01
C LYS A 71 5.00 16.36 5.17
N TYR A 72 5.96 15.49 4.89
CA TYR A 72 7.10 15.84 4.04
C TYR A 72 6.66 16.34 2.66
N ILE A 73 5.73 15.65 2.01
CA ILE A 73 5.20 16.04 0.69
C ILE A 73 4.59 17.43 0.74
N SER A 74 3.75 17.68 1.74
CA SER A 74 3.04 18.95 1.90
C SER A 74 4.00 20.12 2.19
N GLU A 75 5.05 19.89 2.98
CA GLU A 75 6.01 20.94 3.37
C GLU A 75 7.09 21.21 2.32
N ASN A 76 7.42 20.23 1.47
CA ASN A 76 8.59 20.30 0.58
C ASN A 76 8.25 20.29 -0.91
N THR A 77 6.96 20.18 -1.28
CA THR A 77 6.54 20.13 -2.68
C THR A 77 5.23 20.88 -2.89
N ASP A 78 4.91 21.18 -4.15
CA ASP A 78 3.62 21.74 -4.56
C ASP A 78 2.57 20.65 -4.87
N CYS A 79 2.88 19.38 -4.61
CA CYS A 79 1.95 18.28 -4.83
C CYS A 79 0.73 18.44 -3.92
N LYS A 80 -0.46 18.27 -4.50
CA LYS A 80 -1.73 18.27 -3.75
C LYS A 80 -2.48 16.96 -3.88
N VAL A 81 -2.21 16.22 -4.94
CA VAL A 81 -2.82 14.92 -5.22
C VAL A 81 -1.73 13.87 -5.22
N ILE A 82 -1.93 12.79 -4.49
CA ILE A 82 -1.01 11.67 -4.43
C ILE A 82 -1.71 10.36 -4.77
N PHE A 83 -1.01 9.49 -5.47
CA PHE A 83 -1.46 8.13 -5.74
C PHE A 83 -0.84 7.17 -4.73
N ASN A 84 -1.64 6.25 -4.21
CA ASN A 84 -1.17 5.18 -3.35
C ASN A 84 -1.79 3.82 -3.74
N GLY A 85 -1.30 2.75 -3.12
CA GLY A 85 -1.68 1.38 -3.42
C GLY A 85 -2.78 0.80 -2.53
N ASP A 86 -3.48 1.63 -1.76
CA ASP A 86 -4.51 1.17 -0.83
C ASP A 86 -5.63 0.41 -1.54
N GLY A 87 -6.17 -0.59 -0.86
CA GLY A 87 -7.21 -1.47 -1.39
C GLY A 87 -6.69 -2.64 -2.23
N SER A 88 -5.41 -2.62 -2.62
CA SER A 88 -4.87 -3.70 -3.46
C SER A 88 -4.80 -5.05 -2.73
N ASP A 89 -4.58 -5.06 -1.43
CA ASP A 89 -4.53 -6.28 -0.64
C ASP A 89 -5.91 -6.91 -0.47
N GLU A 90 -6.92 -6.11 -0.27
CA GLU A 90 -8.31 -6.51 -0.09
C GLU A 90 -8.91 -7.02 -1.39
N VAL A 91 -8.77 -6.24 -2.45
CA VAL A 91 -9.36 -6.56 -3.77
C VAL A 91 -8.63 -7.71 -4.44
N CYS A 92 -7.30 -7.75 -4.35
CA CYS A 92 -6.47 -8.65 -5.14
C CYS A 92 -5.89 -9.83 -4.35
N CYS A 93 -6.47 -10.18 -3.20
CA CYS A 93 -6.02 -11.27 -2.33
C CYS A 93 -4.53 -11.12 -1.94
N GLY A 94 -4.19 -9.98 -1.34
CA GLY A 94 -2.82 -9.66 -0.96
C GLY A 94 -2.41 -10.09 0.45
N TYR A 95 -3.35 -10.39 1.32
CA TYR A 95 -3.06 -10.81 2.69
C TYR A 95 -2.63 -12.28 2.76
N VAL A 96 -1.47 -12.53 3.36
CA VAL A 96 -0.86 -13.87 3.39
C VAL A 96 -1.75 -14.93 4.03
N TYR A 97 -2.59 -14.58 4.99
CA TYR A 97 -3.50 -15.53 5.64
C TYR A 97 -4.56 -16.11 4.69
N LEU A 98 -4.89 -15.41 3.61
CA LEU A 98 -5.88 -15.85 2.63
C LEU A 98 -5.51 -17.17 1.93
N LYS A 99 -4.22 -17.54 1.92
CA LYS A 99 -3.79 -18.85 1.41
C LYS A 99 -4.37 -20.03 2.20
N HIS A 100 -4.79 -19.77 3.44
CA HIS A 100 -5.39 -20.77 4.34
C HIS A 100 -6.91 -20.82 4.27
N ALA A 101 -7.54 -20.11 3.34
CA ALA A 101 -8.99 -20.15 3.16
C ALA A 101 -9.46 -21.60 2.98
N PRO A 102 -10.45 -22.08 3.75
CA PRO A 102 -10.90 -23.47 3.72
C PRO A 102 -11.48 -23.89 2.37
N SER A 103 -12.12 -22.95 1.67
CA SER A 103 -12.71 -23.17 0.35
C SER A 103 -12.54 -21.93 -0.56
N LEU A 104 -12.90 -22.06 -1.82
CA LEU A 104 -12.91 -20.93 -2.77
C LEU A 104 -14.01 -19.93 -2.44
N GLU A 105 -15.14 -20.41 -1.95
CA GLU A 105 -16.27 -19.60 -1.50
C GLU A 105 -15.84 -18.73 -0.29
N GLU A 106 -15.13 -19.30 0.68
CA GLU A 106 -14.61 -18.57 1.83
C GLU A 106 -13.55 -17.53 1.40
N LEU A 107 -12.68 -17.87 0.46
CA LEU A 107 -11.73 -16.91 -0.09
C LEU A 107 -12.43 -15.71 -0.73
N GLN A 108 -13.48 -15.96 -1.52
CA GLN A 108 -14.27 -14.92 -2.16
C GLN A 108 -15.01 -14.06 -1.14
N SER A 109 -15.71 -14.71 -0.20
CA SER A 109 -16.47 -14.03 0.85
C SER A 109 -15.58 -13.14 1.72
N GLU A 110 -14.39 -13.61 2.06
CA GLU A 110 -13.43 -12.83 2.84
C GLU A 110 -12.92 -11.60 2.08
N SER A 111 -12.61 -11.76 0.77
CA SER A 111 -12.22 -10.61 -0.06
C SER A 111 -13.33 -9.56 -0.15
N GLU A 112 -14.58 -9.99 -0.33
CA GLU A 112 -15.74 -9.10 -0.34
C GLU A 112 -15.96 -8.40 1.01
N ARG A 113 -15.79 -9.14 2.12
CA ARG A 113 -15.88 -8.59 3.48
C ARG A 113 -14.81 -7.51 3.69
N LEU A 114 -13.56 -7.80 3.35
CA LEU A 114 -12.44 -6.86 3.46
C LEU A 114 -12.71 -5.56 2.69
N VAL A 115 -13.18 -5.65 1.45
CA VAL A 115 -13.54 -4.47 0.66
C VAL A 115 -14.69 -3.69 1.30
N LYS A 116 -15.71 -4.38 1.82
CA LYS A 116 -16.86 -3.74 2.49
C LYS A 116 -16.46 -3.00 3.77
N GLU A 117 -15.47 -3.52 4.48
CA GLU A 117 -15.05 -3.01 5.79
C GLU A 117 -13.81 -2.10 5.74
N LEU A 118 -13.27 -1.82 4.56
CA LEU A 118 -12.07 -0.98 4.34
C LEU A 118 -12.07 0.33 5.13
N HIS A 119 -13.23 0.94 5.28
CA HIS A 119 -13.40 2.22 5.96
C HIS A 119 -13.14 2.17 7.47
N TYR A 120 -13.03 0.97 8.05
CA TYR A 120 -12.63 0.78 9.46
C TYR A 120 -11.12 0.59 9.64
N PHE A 121 -10.38 0.29 8.56
CA PHE A 121 -9.00 -0.18 8.64
C PHE A 121 -8.05 0.69 7.79
N ASP A 122 -7.51 0.11 6.72
CA ASP A 122 -6.43 0.70 5.95
C ASP A 122 -6.79 2.05 5.33
N VAL A 123 -7.99 2.16 4.77
CA VAL A 123 -8.45 3.41 4.16
C VAL A 123 -8.70 4.49 5.19
N LEU A 124 -9.23 4.15 6.38
CA LEU A 124 -9.43 5.12 7.46
C LEU A 124 -8.12 5.82 7.83
N ARG A 125 -7.07 5.02 8.11
CA ARG A 125 -5.78 5.56 8.54
C ARG A 125 -5.07 6.32 7.43
N SER A 126 -5.12 5.78 6.20
CA SER A 126 -4.53 6.43 5.04
C SER A 126 -5.21 7.76 4.75
N ASP A 127 -6.53 7.78 4.64
CA ASP A 127 -7.31 8.99 4.39
C ASP A 127 -7.02 10.08 5.44
N ARG A 128 -7.11 9.76 6.72
CA ARG A 128 -6.88 10.73 7.80
C ARG A 128 -5.44 11.21 7.85
N SER A 129 -4.47 10.33 7.66
CA SER A 129 -3.05 10.72 7.65
C SER A 129 -2.70 11.63 6.48
N ILE A 130 -3.29 11.39 5.31
CA ILE A 130 -3.04 12.17 4.10
C ILE A 130 -3.79 13.50 4.15
N SER A 131 -5.08 13.47 4.46
CA SER A 131 -5.94 14.66 4.46
C SER A 131 -5.56 15.65 5.56
N SER A 132 -5.08 15.18 6.73
CA SER A 132 -4.58 16.05 7.80
C SER A 132 -3.37 16.90 7.39
N ASN A 133 -2.68 16.51 6.34
CA ASN A 133 -1.57 17.25 5.75
C ASN A 133 -1.98 18.08 4.51
N GLY A 134 -3.29 18.23 4.25
CA GLY A 134 -3.81 19.03 3.12
C GLY A 134 -3.57 18.40 1.75
N LEU A 135 -3.42 17.08 1.69
CA LEU A 135 -3.26 16.31 0.47
C LEU A 135 -4.52 15.52 0.15
N GLU A 136 -4.71 15.19 -1.13
CA GLU A 136 -5.80 14.35 -1.62
C GLU A 136 -5.26 13.01 -2.12
N ALA A 137 -5.71 11.91 -1.51
CA ALA A 137 -5.36 10.56 -1.95
C ALA A 137 -6.17 10.13 -3.18
N ARG A 138 -5.51 9.46 -4.11
CA ARG A 138 -6.11 8.73 -5.22
C ARG A 138 -5.69 7.27 -5.13
N THR A 139 -6.69 6.39 -5.08
CA THR A 139 -6.55 4.96 -4.81
C THR A 139 -7.04 4.14 -6.01
N PRO A 140 -6.21 3.93 -7.07
CA PRO A 140 -6.63 3.27 -8.30
C PRO A 140 -7.22 1.88 -8.10
N PHE A 141 -6.74 1.13 -7.10
CA PHE A 141 -7.27 -0.20 -6.78
C PHE A 141 -8.68 -0.17 -6.17
N LEU A 142 -9.16 0.98 -5.74
CA LEU A 142 -10.52 1.18 -5.24
C LEU A 142 -11.45 1.85 -6.26
N ASP A 143 -11.01 2.00 -7.51
CA ASP A 143 -11.92 2.38 -8.58
C ASP A 143 -13.09 1.39 -8.66
N LYS A 144 -14.31 1.92 -8.69
CA LYS A 144 -15.52 1.09 -8.62
C LYS A 144 -15.64 0.07 -9.75
N ALA A 145 -15.19 0.44 -10.95
CA ALA A 145 -15.23 -0.47 -12.09
C ALA A 145 -14.17 -1.56 -11.93
N PHE A 146 -12.96 -1.21 -11.47
CA PHE A 146 -11.91 -2.17 -11.18
C PHE A 146 -12.33 -3.17 -10.08
N VAL A 147 -12.83 -2.68 -8.95
CA VAL A 147 -13.30 -3.51 -7.84
C VAL A 147 -14.38 -4.49 -8.30
N LYS A 148 -15.43 -3.97 -8.98
CA LYS A 148 -16.51 -4.81 -9.51
C LYS A 148 -15.99 -5.87 -10.46
N TYR A 149 -15.10 -5.50 -11.38
CA TYR A 149 -14.50 -6.45 -12.32
C TYR A 149 -13.65 -7.49 -11.59
N TYR A 150 -12.74 -7.08 -10.72
CA TYR A 150 -11.81 -7.99 -10.06
C TYR A 150 -12.54 -8.97 -9.13
N LEU A 151 -13.53 -8.50 -8.37
CA LEU A 151 -14.35 -9.37 -7.52
C LEU A 151 -15.20 -10.37 -8.34
N SER A 152 -15.59 -10.04 -9.58
CA SER A 152 -16.31 -10.97 -10.46
C SER A 152 -15.45 -12.11 -11.04
N ILE A 153 -14.12 -12.00 -10.94
CA ILE A 153 -13.21 -13.06 -11.39
C ILE A 153 -13.34 -14.28 -10.46
N PRO A 154 -13.43 -15.50 -10.98
CA PRO A 154 -13.49 -16.70 -10.15
C PRO A 154 -12.37 -16.78 -9.13
N ALA A 155 -12.70 -17.15 -7.88
CA ALA A 155 -11.75 -17.24 -6.77
C ALA A 155 -10.56 -18.18 -7.06
N GLU A 156 -10.79 -19.23 -7.85
CA GLU A 156 -9.75 -20.17 -8.29
C GLU A 156 -8.60 -19.47 -9.03
N MET A 157 -8.89 -18.44 -9.84
CA MET A 157 -7.86 -17.66 -10.53
C MET A 157 -7.08 -16.75 -9.59
N LYS A 158 -7.69 -16.33 -8.48
CA LYS A 158 -7.11 -15.45 -7.47
C LYS A 158 -6.34 -16.20 -6.39
N LYS A 159 -6.65 -17.51 -6.21
CA LYS A 159 -6.04 -18.36 -5.18
C LYS A 159 -4.52 -18.44 -5.36
N PHE A 160 -3.82 -18.38 -4.24
CA PHE A 160 -2.37 -18.52 -4.15
C PHE A 160 -2.00 -19.49 -3.02
N ASP A 161 -0.77 -20.04 -3.05
CA ASP A 161 -0.25 -21.00 -2.08
C ASP A 161 0.94 -20.45 -1.28
N GLY A 162 1.50 -19.32 -1.72
CA GLY A 162 2.66 -18.68 -1.11
C GLY A 162 4.01 -19.28 -1.54
N GLU A 163 4.01 -20.29 -2.42
CA GLU A 163 5.21 -20.94 -2.97
C GLU A 163 5.31 -20.74 -4.48
N ARG A 164 4.41 -21.38 -5.24
CA ARG A 164 4.33 -21.30 -6.71
C ARG A 164 3.56 -20.07 -7.16
N ARG A 165 2.54 -19.72 -6.42
CA ARG A 165 1.72 -18.52 -6.63
C ARG A 165 1.83 -17.66 -5.39
N LEU A 166 2.45 -16.50 -5.51
CA LEU A 166 2.52 -15.51 -4.44
C LEU A 166 1.17 -14.79 -4.27
N GLU A 167 1.02 -14.07 -3.18
CA GLU A 167 -0.12 -13.16 -2.97
C GLU A 167 -0.26 -12.17 -4.14
N LYS A 168 -1.49 -11.75 -4.46
CA LYS A 168 -1.82 -10.93 -5.64
C LYS A 168 -1.41 -11.59 -6.99
N TYR A 169 -1.33 -12.92 -7.03
CA TYR A 169 -0.79 -13.67 -8.18
C TYR A 169 -1.40 -13.23 -9.51
N LEU A 170 -2.72 -13.13 -9.58
CA LEU A 170 -3.40 -12.76 -10.81
C LEU A 170 -3.01 -11.36 -11.30
N LEU A 171 -2.94 -10.39 -10.38
CA LEU A 171 -2.49 -9.02 -10.68
C LEU A 171 -1.05 -9.02 -11.19
N ARG A 172 -0.13 -9.67 -10.48
CA ARG A 172 1.27 -9.78 -10.88
C ARG A 172 1.41 -10.42 -12.26
N LYS A 173 0.67 -11.52 -12.50
CA LYS A 173 0.69 -12.23 -13.77
C LYS A 173 0.16 -11.40 -14.94
N ALA A 174 -0.79 -10.51 -14.69
CA ALA A 174 -1.31 -9.60 -15.71
C ALA A 174 -0.24 -8.60 -16.20
N PHE A 175 0.76 -8.29 -15.39
CA PHE A 175 1.86 -7.38 -15.72
C PHE A 175 3.18 -8.07 -16.08
N ASP A 176 3.30 -9.38 -15.90
CA ASP A 176 4.51 -10.19 -16.01
C ASP A 176 5.24 -10.08 -17.38
N SER A 177 4.55 -9.89 -18.45
CA SER A 177 5.16 -9.82 -19.77
C SER A 177 5.19 -8.41 -20.38
N GLN A 178 4.86 -7.40 -19.59
CA GLN A 178 4.64 -6.06 -20.11
C GLN A 178 5.84 -5.12 -19.93
N GLY A 179 6.89 -5.55 -19.20
CA GLY A 179 8.06 -4.74 -18.94
C GLY A 179 7.78 -3.44 -18.19
N LEU A 180 6.71 -3.42 -17.35
CA LEU A 180 6.28 -2.24 -16.60
C LEU A 180 6.94 -2.12 -15.22
N LEU A 181 7.53 -3.21 -14.72
CA LEU A 181 8.28 -3.28 -13.47
C LEU A 181 9.45 -4.26 -13.62
N PRO A 182 10.55 -4.08 -12.88
CA PRO A 182 11.59 -5.09 -12.76
C PRO A 182 11.04 -6.38 -12.15
N ASP A 183 11.50 -7.55 -12.62
CA ASP A 183 11.03 -8.85 -12.14
C ASP A 183 11.25 -9.04 -10.63
N GLU A 184 12.35 -8.54 -10.10
CA GLU A 184 12.65 -8.59 -8.66
C GLU A 184 11.65 -7.81 -7.80
N VAL A 185 11.00 -6.79 -8.35
CA VAL A 185 9.93 -6.04 -7.70
C VAL A 185 8.59 -6.74 -7.93
N LEU A 186 8.30 -7.10 -9.18
CA LEU A 186 7.03 -7.71 -9.57
C LEU A 186 6.77 -9.00 -8.80
N TRP A 187 7.81 -9.80 -8.56
CA TRP A 187 7.72 -11.10 -7.88
C TRP A 187 8.29 -11.09 -6.46
N ARG A 188 8.48 -9.90 -5.88
CA ARG A 188 8.88 -9.75 -4.47
C ARG A 188 7.82 -10.37 -3.55
N ARG A 189 8.28 -11.08 -2.51
CA ARG A 189 7.39 -11.52 -1.42
C ARG A 189 6.89 -10.32 -0.62
N LYS A 190 5.64 -10.41 -0.18
CA LYS A 190 5.02 -9.35 0.62
C LYS A 190 5.78 -9.14 1.94
N CYS A 191 6.04 -7.89 2.24
CA CYS A 191 6.36 -7.38 3.56
C CYS A 191 5.32 -6.32 3.92
N ALA A 192 4.87 -6.25 5.17
CA ALA A 192 3.95 -5.20 5.57
C ALA A 192 4.71 -3.87 5.73
N PHE A 193 4.07 -2.76 5.39
CA PHE A 193 4.66 -1.42 5.48
C PHE A 193 5.19 -1.08 6.89
N SER A 194 4.51 -1.60 7.92
CA SER A 194 4.92 -1.41 9.31
C SER A 194 6.07 -2.32 9.76
N ASP A 195 6.52 -3.25 8.93
CA ASP A 195 7.52 -4.27 9.26
C ASP A 195 8.78 -4.15 8.39
N GLY A 196 8.80 -3.17 7.45
CA GLY A 196 9.88 -2.94 6.49
C GLY A 196 10.90 -1.89 6.90
#